data_d78a90d60eff6f3ee2256d1d9fbbd3a1
#
_entry.id   d78a90d60eff6f3ee2256d1d9fbbd3a1
#
_cell.length_a   1.000
_cell.length_b   1.000
_cell.length_c   1.000
_cell.angle_alpha   90.00
_cell.angle_beta   90.00
_cell.angle_gamma   90.00
#
_symmetry.space_group_name_H-M   'P 1'
#
loop_
_entity.id
_entity.type
_entity.pdbx_description
1 polymer ?
#
loop_
_entity_poly.entity_id
_entity_poly.type
_entity_poly.pdbx_seq_one_letter_code
_entity_poly.pdbx_strand_id
1 'polypeptide(L)'
;MGGGINKNDHEYLTGTFTADFEIIKGLKARAVLGGEVRHEHRFTSHKTYQYVVDNGAEHSDISTASTGGNTKREADDWTKKVTFVTAQLMLDYNRTFKEKHNVTGLFGWSDESEIGYDITAARQGMNSIDQPGDGSIATEGTKLSSQSKYRRALQSFFGRAGYSYDDRYYFEFTARYDMSSKFLKERNGAFFPSVSLGWRMSQENFMQTYRDRVGDLKLRASYGLNGNQQDVGDYDFMTTYGTWANAYGFNGVPVQGLMFTMGNE
;
A
#
# COMPACT_ATOMS: atom_id res chain seq x y z
N MET A 1 19.06 5.28 -34.60
CA MET A 1 18.28 5.51 -33.37
C MET A 1 17.98 4.16 -32.73
N GLY A 2 18.48 3.89 -31.54
CA GLY A 2 18.14 2.73 -30.75
C GLY A 2 16.69 2.85 -30.32
N GLY A 3 15.84 1.92 -30.71
CA GLY A 3 14.43 1.88 -30.34
C GLY A 3 14.13 0.62 -29.54
N GLY A 4 13.21 0.72 -28.63
CA GLY A 4 12.63 -0.38 -27.88
C GLY A 4 11.11 -0.27 -27.88
N ILE A 5 10.45 -1.27 -27.33
CA ILE A 5 9.01 -1.27 -27.08
C ILE A 5 8.82 -1.31 -25.57
N ASN A 6 7.90 -0.48 -25.07
CA ASN A 6 7.42 -0.55 -23.70
C ASN A 6 5.89 -0.51 -23.76
N LYS A 7 5.26 -1.62 -23.37
CA LYS A 7 3.80 -1.74 -23.26
C LYS A 7 3.46 -1.99 -21.81
N ASN A 8 2.50 -1.23 -21.30
CA ASN A 8 1.92 -1.41 -19.98
C ASN A 8 0.41 -1.58 -20.10
N ASP A 9 -0.09 -2.68 -19.61
CA ASP A 9 -1.51 -2.99 -19.53
C ASP A 9 -1.91 -3.08 -18.07
N HIS A 10 -3.00 -2.42 -17.70
CA HIS A 10 -3.54 -2.40 -16.34
C HIS A 10 -5.00 -2.79 -16.37
N GLU A 11 -5.34 -3.81 -15.62
CA GLU A 11 -6.71 -4.29 -15.48
C GLU A 11 -7.12 -4.20 -14.01
N TYR A 12 -8.28 -3.59 -13.76
CA TYR A 12 -8.85 -3.44 -12.44
C TYR A 12 -10.26 -4.00 -12.41
N LEU A 13 -10.51 -4.92 -11.52
CA LEU A 13 -11.84 -5.42 -11.23
C LEU A 13 -12.14 -5.15 -9.76
N THR A 14 -13.16 -4.33 -9.50
CA THR A 14 -13.60 -3.99 -8.15
C THR A 14 -15.06 -4.32 -7.99
N GLY A 15 -15.42 -4.94 -6.88
CA GLY A 15 -16.79 -5.23 -6.52
C GLY A 15 -17.03 -5.03 -5.04
N THR A 16 -18.21 -4.50 -4.69
CA THR A 16 -18.63 -4.33 -3.30
C THR A 16 -20.07 -4.77 -3.14
N PHE A 17 -20.29 -5.61 -2.15
CA PHE A 17 -21.63 -6.01 -1.70
C PHE A 17 -21.86 -5.39 -0.34
N THR A 18 -23.04 -4.72 -0.16
CA THR A 18 -23.43 -4.12 1.11
C THR A 18 -24.84 -4.61 1.46
N ALA A 19 -25.02 -5.05 2.69
CA ALA A 19 -26.31 -5.42 3.25
C ALA A 19 -26.59 -4.59 4.50
N ASP A 20 -27.71 -3.87 4.50
CA ASP A 20 -28.19 -3.08 5.62
C ASP A 20 -29.43 -3.76 6.19
N PHE A 21 -29.46 -3.93 7.49
CA PHE A 21 -30.57 -4.54 8.22
C PHE A 21 -30.95 -3.68 9.43
N GLU A 22 -32.19 -3.20 9.50
CA GLU A 22 -32.71 -2.50 10.65
C GLU A 22 -33.24 -3.51 11.67
N ILE A 23 -32.53 -3.63 12.81
CA ILE A 23 -32.88 -4.59 13.88
C ILE A 23 -34.07 -4.07 14.68
N ILE A 24 -33.97 -2.81 15.11
CA ILE A 24 -35.04 -2.07 15.81
C ILE A 24 -34.89 -0.58 15.42
N LYS A 25 -35.91 0.22 15.68
CA LYS A 25 -35.90 1.66 15.41
C LYS A 25 -34.65 2.33 16.04
N GLY A 26 -33.78 2.85 15.19
CA GLY A 26 -32.54 3.52 15.58
C GLY A 26 -31.32 2.60 15.73
N LEU A 27 -31.45 1.28 15.54
CA LEU A 27 -30.33 0.34 15.53
C LEU A 27 -30.28 -0.40 14.20
N LYS A 28 -29.19 -0.23 13.46
CA LYS A 28 -28.95 -0.88 12.17
C LYS A 28 -27.68 -1.73 12.23
N ALA A 29 -27.75 -2.90 11.61
CA ALA A 29 -26.58 -3.69 11.31
C ALA A 29 -26.22 -3.50 9.83
N ARG A 30 -24.93 -3.40 9.54
CA ARG A 30 -24.40 -3.32 8.19
C ARG A 30 -23.29 -4.34 8.01
N ALA A 31 -23.35 -5.07 6.91
CA ALA A 31 -22.28 -5.94 6.45
C ALA A 31 -21.78 -5.44 5.09
N VAL A 32 -20.47 -5.35 4.95
CA VAL A 32 -19.81 -4.97 3.69
C VAL A 32 -18.78 -6.04 3.35
N LEU A 33 -18.83 -6.53 2.11
CA LEU A 33 -17.83 -7.40 1.54
C LEU A 33 -17.33 -6.75 0.25
N GLY A 34 -16.05 -6.38 0.23
CA GLY A 34 -15.39 -5.75 -0.91
C GLY A 34 -14.28 -6.63 -1.45
N GLY A 35 -14.05 -6.56 -2.75
CA GLY A 35 -12.95 -7.22 -3.40
C GLY A 35 -12.40 -6.39 -4.55
N GLU A 36 -11.08 -6.41 -4.71
CA GLU A 36 -10.39 -5.79 -5.82
C GLU A 36 -9.32 -6.75 -6.33
N VAL A 37 -9.28 -6.93 -7.64
CA VAL A 37 -8.20 -7.64 -8.33
C VAL A 37 -7.56 -6.65 -9.28
N ARG A 38 -6.26 -6.44 -9.11
CA ARG A 38 -5.40 -5.68 -10.03
C ARG A 38 -4.50 -6.65 -10.75
N HIS A 39 -4.46 -6.53 -12.05
CA HIS A 39 -3.54 -7.23 -12.91
C HIS A 39 -2.76 -6.19 -13.74
N GLU A 40 -1.45 -6.22 -13.61
CA GLU A 40 -0.54 -5.34 -14.34
C GLU A 40 0.40 -6.21 -15.16
N HIS A 41 0.53 -5.90 -16.44
CA HIS A 41 1.44 -6.56 -17.34
C HIS A 41 2.29 -5.51 -18.05
N ARG A 42 3.61 -5.68 -17.99
CA ARG A 42 4.55 -4.81 -18.67
C ARG A 42 5.51 -5.62 -19.50
N PHE A 43 5.53 -5.34 -20.77
CA PHE A 43 6.51 -5.87 -21.71
C PHE A 43 7.47 -4.75 -22.11
N THR A 44 8.76 -4.96 -21.89
CA THR A 44 9.82 -4.03 -22.30
C THR A 44 10.81 -4.76 -23.18
N SER A 45 11.18 -4.17 -24.31
CA SER A 45 12.24 -4.72 -25.15
C SER A 45 13.18 -3.64 -25.64
N HIS A 46 14.46 -4.00 -25.77
CA HIS A 46 15.51 -3.13 -26.25
C HIS A 46 16.18 -3.72 -27.48
N LYS A 47 16.31 -2.91 -28.53
CA LYS A 47 17.10 -3.26 -29.72
C LYS A 47 18.59 -3.04 -29.43
N THR A 48 19.42 -3.77 -30.17
CA THR A 48 20.86 -3.47 -30.18
C THR A 48 21.11 -2.13 -30.87
N TYR A 49 21.95 -1.33 -30.28
CA TYR A 49 22.47 -0.11 -30.90
C TYR A 49 23.92 0.12 -30.43
N GLN A 50 24.68 0.72 -31.31
CA GLN A 50 26.03 1.14 -30.97
C GLN A 50 26.19 2.59 -31.38
N TYR A 51 26.91 3.33 -30.60
CA TYR A 51 27.31 4.70 -30.92
C TYR A 51 28.78 4.91 -30.58
N VAL A 52 29.38 5.82 -31.33
CA VAL A 52 30.76 6.24 -31.10
C VAL A 52 30.70 7.60 -30.40
N VAL A 53 31.39 7.70 -29.29
CA VAL A 53 31.53 8.96 -28.57
C VAL A 53 32.74 9.67 -29.11
N ASP A 54 32.53 10.85 -29.71
CA ASP A 54 33.61 11.74 -30.09
C ASP A 54 34.13 12.44 -28.81
N ASN A 55 35.38 12.16 -28.48
CA ASN A 55 36.00 12.73 -27.28
C ASN A 55 36.58 14.14 -27.52
N GLY A 56 36.26 14.79 -28.65
CA GLY A 56 36.69 16.16 -28.97
C GLY A 56 38.18 16.28 -29.27
N ALA A 57 38.85 15.20 -29.60
CA ALA A 57 40.21 15.25 -30.09
C ALA A 57 40.23 15.74 -31.56
N GLU A 58 41.00 16.74 -31.88
CA GLU A 58 41.08 17.39 -33.21
C GLU A 58 41.48 16.43 -34.35
N HIS A 59 41.84 15.21 -34.06
CA HIS A 59 42.06 14.15 -35.06
C HIS A 59 41.32 12.88 -34.55
N SER A 60 40.30 12.51 -35.26
CA SER A 60 39.53 11.28 -35.01
C SER A 60 40.30 10.03 -35.44
N ASP A 61 41.30 9.68 -34.69
CA ASP A 61 41.80 8.31 -34.72
C ASP A 61 40.70 7.42 -34.12
N ILE A 62 40.08 6.62 -34.97
CA ILE A 62 39.02 5.66 -34.60
C ILE A 62 39.48 4.74 -33.46
N SER A 63 40.77 4.65 -33.21
CA SER A 63 41.36 3.86 -32.11
C SER A 63 41.11 4.44 -30.70
N THR A 64 40.72 5.72 -30.59
CA THR A 64 40.45 6.38 -29.27
C THR A 64 38.98 6.62 -29.00
N ALA A 65 38.09 6.31 -29.95
CA ALA A 65 36.65 6.42 -29.74
C ALA A 65 36.15 5.33 -28.83
N SER A 66 35.54 5.72 -27.73
CA SER A 66 34.84 4.74 -26.88
C SER A 66 33.52 4.36 -27.53
N THR A 67 33.28 3.06 -27.66
CA THR A 67 32.02 2.54 -28.18
C THR A 67 31.08 2.26 -27.00
N GLY A 68 29.94 2.97 -26.96
CA GLY A 68 28.87 2.69 -26.02
C GLY A 68 27.68 2.08 -26.73
N GLY A 69 26.78 1.52 -25.97
CA GLY A 69 25.50 1.02 -26.50
C GLY A 69 25.08 -0.31 -25.95
N ASN A 70 23.88 -0.74 -26.33
CA ASN A 70 23.37 -2.08 -25.98
C ASN A 70 23.78 -3.08 -27.07
N THR A 71 24.61 -4.04 -26.71
CA THR A 71 25.16 -5.04 -27.63
C THR A 71 24.27 -6.28 -27.77
N LYS A 72 23.30 -6.46 -26.92
CA LYS A 72 22.37 -7.59 -26.92
C LYS A 72 20.92 -7.11 -26.99
N ARG A 73 20.11 -7.83 -27.73
CA ARG A 73 18.66 -7.64 -27.68
C ARG A 73 18.15 -8.21 -26.38
N GLU A 74 17.35 -7.43 -25.65
CA GLU A 74 16.76 -7.79 -24.37
C GLU A 74 15.25 -7.64 -24.42
N ALA A 75 14.55 -8.53 -23.76
CA ALA A 75 13.13 -8.36 -23.43
C ALA A 75 12.86 -8.82 -22.00
N ASP A 76 12.05 -8.02 -21.35
CA ASP A 76 11.52 -8.27 -20.02
C ASP A 76 10.00 -8.37 -20.11
N ASP A 77 9.47 -9.44 -19.55
CA ASP A 77 8.04 -9.66 -19.36
C ASP A 77 7.77 -9.68 -17.86
N TRP A 78 7.08 -8.66 -17.37
CA TRP A 78 6.74 -8.53 -15.97
C TRP A 78 5.24 -8.56 -15.78
N THR A 79 4.79 -9.42 -14.89
CA THR A 79 3.39 -9.58 -14.52
C THR A 79 3.25 -9.44 -13.03
N LYS A 80 2.28 -8.64 -12.58
CA LYS A 80 1.90 -8.48 -11.19
C LYS A 80 0.40 -8.68 -11.02
N LYS A 81 0.04 -9.48 -10.04
CA LYS A 81 -1.35 -9.65 -9.62
C LYS A 81 -1.46 -9.31 -8.14
N VAL A 82 -2.39 -8.43 -7.81
CA VAL A 82 -2.74 -8.08 -6.43
C VAL A 82 -4.22 -8.39 -6.23
N THR A 83 -4.53 -9.10 -5.17
CA THR A 83 -5.91 -9.36 -4.75
C THR A 83 -6.08 -8.75 -3.37
N PHE A 84 -7.04 -7.84 -3.24
CA PHE A 84 -7.45 -7.22 -2.00
C PHE A 84 -8.87 -7.63 -1.66
N VAL A 85 -9.10 -8.03 -0.43
CA VAL A 85 -10.43 -8.39 0.09
C VAL A 85 -10.63 -7.65 1.40
N THR A 86 -11.81 -7.08 1.58
CA THR A 86 -12.24 -6.44 2.82
C THR A 86 -13.59 -6.99 3.26
N ALA A 87 -13.73 -7.27 4.55
CA ALA A 87 -14.98 -7.62 5.19
C ALA A 87 -15.19 -6.68 6.38
N GLN A 88 -16.40 -6.15 6.52
CA GLN A 88 -16.75 -5.26 7.62
C GLN A 88 -18.12 -5.61 8.17
N LEU A 89 -18.23 -5.62 9.49
CA LEU A 89 -19.48 -5.74 10.22
C LEU A 89 -19.63 -4.55 11.15
N MET A 90 -20.77 -3.86 11.10
CA MET A 90 -21.01 -2.65 11.87
C MET A 90 -22.39 -2.67 12.49
N LEU A 91 -22.49 -2.14 13.71
CA LEU A 91 -23.73 -1.82 14.40
C LEU A 91 -23.77 -0.30 14.56
N ASP A 92 -24.78 0.32 14.03
CA ASP A 92 -25.02 1.77 14.08
C ASP A 92 -26.26 2.06 14.89
N TYR A 93 -26.13 2.88 15.92
CA TYR A 93 -27.21 3.33 16.77
C TYR A 93 -27.36 4.83 16.69
N ASN A 94 -28.59 5.30 16.46
CA ASN A 94 -28.91 6.73 16.46
C ASN A 94 -30.32 6.94 17.02
N ARG A 95 -30.40 7.68 18.13
CA ARG A 95 -31.68 7.98 18.74
C ARG A 95 -31.68 9.34 19.44
N THR A 96 -32.77 10.10 19.24
CA THR A 96 -33.02 11.35 19.93
C THR A 96 -34.02 11.12 21.05
N PHE A 97 -33.70 11.57 22.26
CA PHE A 97 -34.54 11.49 23.44
C PHE A 97 -34.97 12.91 23.85
N LYS A 98 -36.24 13.04 24.24
CA LYS A 98 -36.78 14.35 24.68
C LYS A 98 -36.47 15.51 23.74
N GLU A 99 -36.40 15.23 22.44
CA GLU A 99 -36.14 16.22 21.36
C GLU A 99 -34.79 16.96 21.43
N LYS A 100 -34.05 16.82 22.54
CA LYS A 100 -32.82 17.56 22.81
C LYS A 100 -31.57 16.72 22.97
N HIS A 101 -31.71 15.45 23.34
CA HIS A 101 -30.60 14.56 23.60
C HIS A 101 -30.42 13.59 22.44
N ASN A 102 -29.49 13.83 21.57
CA ASN A 102 -29.16 12.89 20.51
C ASN A 102 -27.96 12.03 20.94
N VAL A 103 -28.15 10.71 20.88
CA VAL A 103 -27.13 9.70 21.19
C VAL A 103 -26.85 8.93 19.92
N THR A 104 -25.57 8.86 19.54
CA THR A 104 -25.09 8.05 18.43
C THR A 104 -24.06 7.06 18.94
N GLY A 105 -24.07 5.88 18.38
CA GLY A 105 -23.10 4.82 18.66
C GLY A 105 -22.78 4.07 17.39
N LEU A 106 -21.52 3.73 17.22
CA LEU A 106 -21.05 2.82 16.19
C LEU A 106 -20.11 1.82 16.84
N PHE A 107 -20.30 0.55 16.56
CA PHE A 107 -19.33 -0.49 16.86
C PHE A 107 -19.11 -1.30 15.60
N GLY A 108 -17.85 -1.57 15.27
CA GLY A 108 -17.52 -2.28 14.05
C GLY A 108 -16.29 -3.16 14.20
N TRP A 109 -16.24 -4.12 13.30
CA TRP A 109 -15.11 -4.99 13.03
C TRP A 109 -14.79 -4.92 11.54
N SER A 110 -13.51 -4.88 11.20
CA SER A 110 -13.06 -5.00 9.83
C SER A 110 -11.88 -5.97 9.72
N ASP A 111 -11.83 -6.68 8.61
CA ASP A 111 -10.72 -7.53 8.20
C ASP A 111 -10.34 -7.19 6.77
N GLU A 112 -9.08 -6.88 6.55
CA GLU A 112 -8.51 -6.53 5.25
C GLU A 112 -7.36 -7.49 4.95
N SER A 113 -7.36 -8.06 3.76
CA SER A 113 -6.32 -8.98 3.30
C SER A 113 -5.87 -8.59 1.91
N GLU A 114 -4.55 -8.43 1.75
CA GLU A 114 -3.92 -8.18 0.46
C GLU A 114 -2.91 -9.29 0.17
N ILE A 115 -3.01 -9.88 -1.02
CA ILE A 115 -2.06 -10.86 -1.53
C ILE A 115 -1.52 -10.33 -2.84
N GLY A 116 -0.21 -10.10 -2.89
CA GLY A 116 0.50 -9.69 -4.08
C GLY A 116 1.43 -10.80 -4.56
N TYR A 117 1.52 -10.92 -5.86
CA TYR A 117 2.42 -11.82 -6.56
C TYR A 117 2.95 -11.11 -7.80
N ASP A 118 4.25 -11.11 -8.00
CA ASP A 118 4.87 -10.63 -9.21
C ASP A 118 5.95 -11.60 -9.72
N ILE A 119 6.09 -11.64 -11.01
CA ILE A 119 7.12 -12.40 -11.70
C ILE A 119 7.69 -11.57 -12.84
N THR A 120 8.99 -11.60 -12.98
CA THR A 120 9.71 -11.06 -14.14
C THR A 120 10.41 -12.20 -14.86
N ALA A 121 10.17 -12.32 -16.15
CA ALA A 121 10.92 -13.19 -17.04
C ALA A 121 11.72 -12.33 -18.01
N ALA A 122 13.04 -12.37 -17.91
CA ALA A 122 13.94 -11.61 -18.77
C ALA A 122 14.77 -12.54 -19.66
N ARG A 123 15.00 -12.10 -20.89
CA ARG A 123 15.85 -12.80 -21.87
C ARG A 123 16.75 -11.83 -22.61
N GLN A 124 17.95 -12.28 -22.93
CA GLN A 124 18.95 -11.56 -23.72
C GLN A 124 19.37 -12.40 -24.94
N GLY A 125 19.90 -11.74 -25.98
CA GLY A 125 20.45 -12.41 -27.14
C GLY A 125 19.43 -13.00 -28.10
N MET A 126 18.19 -12.47 -28.11
CA MET A 126 17.11 -12.94 -28.97
C MET A 126 17.31 -12.54 -30.44
N ASN A 127 16.80 -13.39 -31.36
CA ASN A 127 16.80 -13.10 -32.79
C ASN A 127 15.75 -12.04 -33.16
N SER A 128 14.60 -12.01 -32.45
CA SER A 128 13.54 -11.03 -32.63
C SER A 128 13.07 -10.49 -31.27
N ILE A 129 12.73 -9.20 -31.21
CA ILE A 129 12.13 -8.58 -30.03
C ILE A 129 10.64 -8.82 -29.91
N ASP A 130 9.99 -9.23 -31.00
CA ASP A 130 8.55 -9.48 -31.05
C ASP A 130 8.18 -10.91 -30.62
N GLN A 131 9.17 -11.79 -30.50
CA GLN A 131 9.00 -13.17 -30.09
C GLN A 131 10.01 -13.55 -29.00
N PRO A 132 9.76 -13.15 -27.74
CA PRO A 132 10.67 -13.45 -26.63
C PRO A 132 10.85 -14.96 -26.36
N GLY A 133 9.98 -15.80 -26.91
CA GLY A 133 10.06 -17.26 -26.84
C GLY A 133 11.13 -17.87 -27.73
N ASP A 134 11.54 -17.21 -28.82
CA ASP A 134 12.44 -17.72 -29.84
C ASP A 134 13.94 -17.49 -29.51
N GLY A 135 14.21 -16.83 -28.41
CA GLY A 135 15.61 -16.73 -27.94
C GLY A 135 16.13 -18.11 -27.58
N SER A 136 17.16 -18.61 -28.31
CA SER A 136 18.03 -19.61 -27.73
C SER A 136 18.36 -19.15 -26.32
N ILE A 137 18.21 -20.01 -25.35
CA ILE A 137 18.72 -19.77 -24.00
C ILE A 137 20.13 -19.24 -24.22
N ALA A 138 20.34 -17.95 -24.03
CA ALA A 138 21.65 -17.38 -24.21
C ALA A 138 22.55 -18.20 -23.32
N THR A 139 23.48 -18.90 -23.93
CA THR A 139 24.39 -19.85 -23.29
C THR A 139 25.20 -19.19 -22.17
N GLU A 140 25.07 -17.87 -22.05
CA GLU A 140 25.75 -17.03 -21.06
C GLU A 140 24.86 -15.88 -20.54
N GLY A 141 23.58 -15.86 -20.90
CA GLY A 141 22.66 -14.82 -20.43
C GLY A 141 22.22 -15.05 -19.01
N THR A 142 22.53 -14.13 -18.15
CA THR A 142 21.96 -14.02 -16.82
C THR A 142 20.44 -14.08 -16.94
N LYS A 143 19.83 -15.16 -16.48
CA LYS A 143 18.38 -15.22 -16.33
C LYS A 143 18.02 -14.25 -15.20
N LEU A 144 17.65 -13.04 -15.56
CA LEU A 144 17.10 -12.04 -14.65
C LEU A 144 15.62 -12.37 -14.43
N SER A 145 15.31 -13.54 -13.91
CA SER A 145 13.97 -13.83 -13.45
C SER A 145 13.89 -13.59 -11.96
N SER A 146 12.94 -12.80 -11.56
CA SER A 146 12.62 -12.55 -10.15
C SER A 146 11.15 -12.92 -9.89
N GLN A 147 10.92 -13.36 -8.68
CA GLN A 147 9.58 -13.67 -8.19
C GLN A 147 9.44 -13.10 -6.79
N SER A 148 8.36 -12.41 -6.54
CA SER A 148 8.01 -11.92 -5.22
C SER A 148 6.57 -12.31 -4.89
N LYS A 149 6.34 -12.63 -3.63
CA LYS A 149 5.01 -12.91 -3.10
C LYS A 149 4.93 -12.37 -1.69
N TYR A 150 3.88 -11.59 -1.43
CA TYR A 150 3.61 -11.08 -0.10
C TYR A 150 2.14 -11.28 0.27
N ARG A 151 1.89 -11.30 1.56
CA ARG A 151 0.55 -11.29 2.14
C ARG A 151 0.54 -10.33 3.32
N ARG A 152 -0.42 -9.41 3.30
CA ARG A 152 -0.69 -8.46 4.37
C ARG A 152 -2.09 -8.68 4.88
N ALA A 153 -2.29 -8.50 6.18
CA ALA A 153 -3.60 -8.53 6.79
C ALA A 153 -3.67 -7.45 7.87
N LEU A 154 -4.82 -6.79 7.96
CA LEU A 154 -5.13 -5.82 8.99
C LEU A 154 -6.52 -6.14 9.53
N GLN A 155 -6.59 -6.50 10.80
CA GLN A 155 -7.85 -6.71 11.50
C GLN A 155 -8.06 -5.58 12.50
N SER A 156 -9.28 -5.06 12.56
CA SER A 156 -9.56 -3.91 13.40
C SER A 156 -10.90 -4.04 14.10
N PHE A 157 -10.92 -3.60 15.36
CA PHE A 157 -12.14 -3.31 16.09
C PHE A 157 -12.22 -1.81 16.32
N PHE A 158 -13.37 -1.22 16.03
CA PHE A 158 -13.54 0.21 16.19
C PHE A 158 -14.89 0.56 16.77
N GLY A 159 -14.92 1.66 17.49
CA GLY A 159 -16.14 2.18 18.09
C GLY A 159 -16.16 3.69 18.12
N ARG A 160 -17.35 4.23 18.09
CA ARG A 160 -17.63 5.65 18.23
C ARG A 160 -18.87 5.84 19.11
N ALA A 161 -18.78 6.71 20.08
CA ALA A 161 -19.89 7.17 20.89
C ALA A 161 -20.01 8.68 20.77
N GLY A 162 -21.17 9.14 20.34
CA GLY A 162 -21.46 10.56 20.17
C GLY A 162 -22.66 10.97 21.00
N TYR A 163 -22.61 12.15 21.54
CA TYR A 163 -23.71 12.79 22.25
C TYR A 163 -23.82 14.24 21.83
N SER A 164 -25.03 14.69 21.51
CA SER A 164 -25.30 16.10 21.35
C SER A 164 -26.51 16.54 22.15
N TYR A 165 -26.43 17.75 22.69
CA TYR A 165 -27.48 18.39 23.47
C TYR A 165 -27.96 19.62 22.77
N ASP A 166 -29.27 19.65 22.48
CA ASP A 166 -30.02 20.78 21.91
C ASP A 166 -29.37 21.39 20.67
N ASP A 167 -28.67 20.53 19.88
CA ASP A 167 -27.86 20.94 18.72
C ASP A 167 -26.82 22.03 19.01
N ARG A 168 -26.44 22.22 20.29
CA ARG A 168 -25.48 23.23 20.74
C ARG A 168 -24.17 22.65 21.16
N TYR A 169 -24.20 21.59 21.98
CA TYR A 169 -23.03 20.95 22.56
C TYR A 169 -22.87 19.56 21.96
N TYR A 170 -21.65 19.25 21.53
CA TYR A 170 -21.32 17.99 20.89
C TYR A 170 -20.12 17.37 21.61
N PHE A 171 -20.23 16.12 21.91
CA PHE A 171 -19.15 15.27 22.41
C PHE A 171 -19.07 14.03 21.54
N GLU A 172 -17.86 13.64 21.13
CA GLU A 172 -17.62 12.39 20.43
C GLU A 172 -16.34 11.75 20.96
N PHE A 173 -16.42 10.47 21.22
CA PHE A 173 -15.30 9.60 21.55
C PHE A 173 -15.21 8.52 20.49
N THR A 174 -14.01 8.32 19.93
CA THR A 174 -13.71 7.21 19.04
C THR A 174 -12.54 6.42 19.58
N ALA A 175 -12.59 5.11 19.33
CA ALA A 175 -11.48 4.23 19.67
C ALA A 175 -11.34 3.18 18.57
N ARG A 176 -10.10 2.85 18.22
CA ARG A 176 -9.77 1.80 17.26
C ARG A 176 -8.63 0.95 17.82
N TYR A 177 -8.78 -0.34 17.70
CA TYR A 177 -7.75 -1.32 18.00
C TYR A 177 -7.40 -2.08 16.73
N ASP A 178 -6.19 -1.89 16.23
CA ASP A 178 -5.70 -2.45 14.97
C ASP A 178 -4.66 -3.53 15.23
N MET A 179 -4.79 -4.66 14.53
CA MET A 179 -3.85 -5.77 14.56
C MET A 179 -3.32 -5.98 13.14
N SER A 180 -2.01 -5.78 12.95
CA SER A 180 -1.36 -5.86 11.65
C SER A 180 -0.43 -7.05 11.54
N SER A 181 -0.46 -7.76 10.41
CA SER A 181 0.46 -8.84 10.09
C SER A 181 1.90 -8.41 9.83
N LYS A 182 2.18 -7.10 9.81
CA LYS A 182 3.54 -6.57 9.67
C LYS A 182 4.38 -6.67 10.95
N PHE A 183 3.71 -6.98 12.08
CA PHE A 183 4.35 -7.06 13.40
C PHE A 183 4.28 -8.49 13.95
N LEU A 184 5.14 -8.78 14.91
CA LEU A 184 5.10 -10.04 15.68
C LEU A 184 3.72 -10.24 16.30
N LYS A 185 3.23 -11.47 16.31
CA LYS A 185 1.91 -11.83 16.78
C LYS A 185 1.63 -11.37 18.22
N GLU A 186 2.65 -11.35 19.05
CA GLU A 186 2.57 -10.94 20.46
C GLU A 186 2.48 -9.40 20.63
N ARG A 187 2.85 -8.62 19.60
CA ARG A 187 2.91 -7.16 19.62
C ARG A 187 2.27 -6.51 18.38
N ASN A 188 1.36 -7.21 17.71
CA ASN A 188 0.75 -6.75 16.47
C ASN A 188 -0.43 -5.82 16.65
N GLY A 189 -0.85 -5.57 17.90
CA GLY A 189 -2.01 -4.76 18.24
C GLY A 189 -1.64 -3.38 18.77
N ALA A 190 -2.37 -2.36 18.31
CA ALA A 190 -2.23 -0.99 18.78
C ALA A 190 -3.59 -0.33 18.98
N PHE A 191 -3.68 0.54 20.00
CA PHE A 191 -4.92 1.22 20.39
C PHE A 191 -4.83 2.72 20.07
N PHE A 192 -5.84 3.23 19.38
CA PHE A 192 -5.92 4.60 18.88
C PHE A 192 -7.19 5.29 19.37
N PRO A 193 -7.18 5.96 20.52
CA PRO A 193 -8.31 6.74 21.01
C PRO A 193 -8.31 8.15 20.42
N SER A 194 -9.50 8.73 20.32
CA SER A 194 -9.70 10.13 19.96
C SER A 194 -10.93 10.69 20.67
N VAL A 195 -10.88 11.95 21.02
CA VAL A 195 -11.99 12.71 21.59
C VAL A 195 -12.18 14.01 20.85
N SER A 196 -13.43 14.39 20.64
CA SER A 196 -13.76 15.69 20.07
C SER A 196 -14.90 16.38 20.83
N LEU A 197 -14.80 17.70 20.89
CA LEU A 197 -15.78 18.59 21.49
C LEU A 197 -16.23 19.61 20.46
N GLY A 198 -17.50 19.93 20.43
CA GLY A 198 -18.05 20.95 19.57
C GLY A 198 -19.04 21.84 20.32
N TRP A 199 -18.99 23.13 20.05
CA TRP A 199 -19.90 24.10 20.59
C TRP A 199 -20.43 25.01 19.47
N ARG A 200 -21.74 24.97 19.27
CA ARG A 200 -22.44 25.81 18.29
C ARG A 200 -22.89 27.11 18.95
N MET A 201 -21.98 28.07 19.00
CA MET A 201 -22.19 29.36 19.67
C MET A 201 -23.36 30.11 19.10
N SER A 202 -23.61 30.01 17.79
CA SER A 202 -24.73 30.71 17.12
C SER A 202 -26.12 30.32 17.66
N GLN A 203 -26.24 29.21 18.36
CA GLN A 203 -27.50 28.76 18.98
C GLN A 203 -27.69 29.27 20.42
N GLU A 204 -26.68 29.97 20.98
CA GLU A 204 -26.75 30.51 22.31
C GLU A 204 -27.60 31.80 22.36
N ASN A 205 -28.26 32.05 23.50
CA ASN A 205 -29.14 33.18 23.66
C ASN A 205 -28.41 34.52 23.47
N PHE A 206 -27.15 34.62 23.85
CA PHE A 206 -26.36 35.85 23.70
C PHE A 206 -25.97 36.14 22.24
N MET A 207 -26.02 35.13 21.35
CA MET A 207 -25.69 35.26 19.91
C MET A 207 -26.92 35.54 19.05
N GLN A 208 -28.14 35.48 19.57
CA GLN A 208 -29.35 35.64 18.80
C GLN A 208 -29.41 36.97 18.01
N THR A 209 -28.96 38.06 18.63
CA THR A 209 -28.91 39.38 17.99
C THR A 209 -27.88 39.47 16.85
N TYR A 210 -26.83 38.65 16.91
CA TYR A 210 -25.74 38.65 15.92
C TYR A 210 -25.89 37.56 14.86
N ARG A 211 -26.77 36.61 15.08
CA ARG A 211 -26.96 35.43 14.21
C ARG A 211 -27.24 35.81 12.75
N ASP A 212 -28.08 36.81 12.52
CA ASP A 212 -28.45 37.26 11.18
C ASP A 212 -27.28 37.93 10.43
N ARG A 213 -26.26 38.39 11.17
CA ARG A 213 -25.07 39.06 10.60
C ARG A 213 -23.88 38.13 10.48
N VAL A 214 -23.68 37.20 11.45
CA VAL A 214 -22.50 36.33 11.55
C VAL A 214 -22.76 34.95 10.93
N GLY A 215 -24.05 34.56 10.84
CA GLY A 215 -24.43 33.26 10.35
C GLY A 215 -24.22 32.17 11.41
N ASP A 216 -23.91 30.95 10.99
CA ASP A 216 -23.70 29.79 11.88
C ASP A 216 -22.24 29.70 12.35
N LEU A 217 -21.99 29.87 13.63
CA LEU A 217 -20.68 29.81 14.26
C LEU A 217 -20.59 28.56 15.14
N LYS A 218 -19.67 27.66 14.80
CA LYS A 218 -19.38 26.43 15.55
C LYS A 218 -17.88 26.32 15.83
N LEU A 219 -17.52 26.23 17.10
CA LEU A 219 -16.15 25.91 17.54
C LEU A 219 -16.00 24.41 17.70
N ARG A 220 -14.83 23.87 17.35
CA ARG A 220 -14.49 22.45 17.52
C ARG A 220 -13.05 22.32 18.01
N ALA A 221 -12.84 21.37 18.89
CA ALA A 221 -11.53 20.93 19.34
C ALA A 221 -11.50 19.41 19.36
N SER A 222 -10.38 18.83 18.91
CA SER A 222 -10.18 17.38 18.93
C SER A 222 -8.75 17.04 19.28
N TYR A 223 -8.59 15.90 19.92
CA TYR A 223 -7.29 15.28 20.21
C TYR A 223 -7.40 13.78 19.99
N GLY A 224 -6.38 13.18 19.37
CA GLY A 224 -6.37 11.76 19.10
C GLY A 224 -4.98 11.23 18.80
N LEU A 225 -4.84 9.93 18.91
CA LEU A 225 -3.63 9.19 18.56
C LEU A 225 -3.88 8.44 17.27
N ASN A 226 -2.94 8.48 16.34
CA ASN A 226 -2.95 7.74 15.08
C ASN A 226 -1.67 6.92 14.95
N GLY A 227 -1.79 5.72 14.38
CA GLY A 227 -0.66 4.90 14.00
C GLY A 227 -0.29 5.07 12.53
N ASN A 228 0.99 4.88 12.23
CA ASN A 228 1.50 4.75 10.89
C ASN A 228 2.33 3.48 10.77
N GLN A 229 2.05 2.66 9.77
CA GLN A 229 2.78 1.42 9.46
C GLN A 229 3.39 1.43 8.05
N GLN A 230 3.41 2.59 7.37
CA GLN A 230 3.86 2.68 5.97
C GLN A 230 5.35 2.35 5.82
N ASP A 231 6.16 2.77 6.80
CA ASP A 231 7.61 2.58 6.78
C ASP A 231 8.06 1.21 7.30
N VAL A 232 7.10 0.35 7.71
CA VAL A 232 7.40 -1.01 8.17
C VAL A 232 7.27 -1.95 6.99
N GLY A 233 8.35 -2.65 6.66
CA GLY A 233 8.38 -3.66 5.60
C GLY A 233 7.57 -4.90 5.96
N ASP A 234 7.24 -5.69 4.94
CA ASP A 234 6.63 -7.00 5.17
C ASP A 234 7.69 -7.93 5.75
N TYR A 235 7.36 -8.60 6.85
CA TYR A 235 8.25 -9.56 7.52
C TYR A 235 9.55 -8.98 8.11
N ASP A 236 9.64 -7.67 8.33
CA ASP A 236 10.80 -7.03 8.98
C ASP A 236 11.11 -7.58 10.37
N PHE A 237 10.12 -8.19 11.02
CA PHE A 237 10.27 -8.88 12.31
C PHE A 237 10.96 -10.24 12.20
N MET A 238 11.17 -10.76 10.98
CA MET A 238 11.79 -12.08 10.78
C MET A 238 13.30 -11.95 10.66
N THR A 239 14.01 -12.77 11.43
CA THR A 239 15.45 -12.94 11.22
C THR A 239 15.69 -13.68 9.92
N THR A 240 16.48 -13.09 9.03
CA THR A 240 16.82 -13.67 7.74
C THR A 240 18.28 -14.09 7.68
N TYR A 241 18.56 -15.13 6.92
CA TYR A 241 19.91 -15.62 6.67
C TYR A 241 20.26 -15.40 5.20
N GLY A 242 21.43 -14.87 4.97
CA GLY A 242 22.02 -14.68 3.65
C GLY A 242 23.40 -15.29 3.56
N THR A 243 23.92 -15.38 2.35
CA THR A 243 25.30 -15.83 2.12
C THR A 243 26.17 -14.66 1.70
N TRP A 244 27.35 -14.58 2.24
CA TRP A 244 28.36 -13.60 1.87
C TRP A 244 29.52 -14.29 1.18
N ALA A 245 29.78 -13.95 -0.08
CA ALA A 245 30.74 -14.63 -0.94
C ALA A 245 32.20 -14.62 -0.40
N ASN A 246 32.57 -13.58 0.34
CA ASN A 246 33.93 -13.37 0.84
C ASN A 246 33.93 -13.18 2.36
N ALA A 247 33.23 -14.04 3.10
CA ALA A 247 33.12 -13.90 4.55
C ALA A 247 34.41 -14.22 5.29
N TYR A 248 35.14 -15.19 4.80
CA TYR A 248 36.40 -15.65 5.42
C TYR A 248 37.45 -15.95 4.35
N GLY A 249 38.72 -15.83 4.72
CA GLY A 249 39.85 -16.25 3.89
C GLY A 249 40.62 -17.41 4.52
N PHE A 250 40.71 -18.53 3.82
CA PHE A 250 41.59 -19.64 4.20
C PHE A 250 42.70 -19.79 3.16
N ASN A 251 43.96 -19.68 3.60
CA ASN A 251 45.15 -19.73 2.71
C ASN A 251 45.07 -18.74 1.53
N GLY A 252 44.47 -17.53 1.75
CA GLY A 252 44.31 -16.51 0.69
C GLY A 252 43.15 -16.79 -0.25
N VAL A 253 42.38 -17.83 -0.07
CA VAL A 253 41.19 -18.14 -0.87
C VAL A 253 39.94 -17.64 -0.13
N PRO A 254 39.12 -16.78 -0.74
CA PRO A 254 37.85 -16.34 -0.15
C PRO A 254 36.86 -17.51 -0.04
N VAL A 255 36.23 -17.65 1.12
CA VAL A 255 35.23 -18.67 1.40
C VAL A 255 33.89 -18.00 1.74
N GLN A 256 32.84 -18.59 1.23
CA GLN A 256 31.48 -18.12 1.49
C GLN A 256 31.09 -18.41 2.95
N GLY A 257 30.50 -17.42 3.61
CA GLY A 257 29.98 -17.53 4.96
C GLY A 257 28.49 -17.21 5.04
N LEU A 258 27.91 -17.50 6.18
CA LEU A 258 26.53 -17.14 6.52
C LEU A 258 26.54 -15.76 7.22
N MET A 259 25.63 -14.91 6.80
CA MET A 259 25.29 -13.67 7.47
C MET A 259 23.83 -13.76 7.91
N PHE A 260 23.52 -13.24 9.06
CA PHE A 260 22.14 -13.11 9.51
C PHE A 260 21.80 -11.63 9.73
N THR A 261 20.58 -11.25 9.40
CA THR A 261 20.01 -9.94 9.73
C THR A 261 18.92 -10.20 10.75
N MET A 262 19.06 -9.62 11.94
CA MET A 262 18.06 -9.73 12.99
C MET A 262 16.79 -9.01 12.57
N GLY A 263 15.64 -9.64 12.83
CA GLY A 263 14.35 -8.99 12.66
C GLY A 263 14.18 -7.86 13.68
N ASN A 264 13.41 -6.85 13.32
CA ASN A 264 13.03 -5.78 14.23
C ASN A 264 11.99 -6.29 15.24
N GLU A 265 12.24 -6.11 16.54
CA GLU A 265 11.32 -6.48 17.62
C GLU A 265 10.18 -5.48 17.80
#